data_efe0157f696821ef3cc0714db3821918
#
_entry.id   efe0157f696821ef3cc0714db3821918
#
_cell.length_a   1.000
_cell.length_b   1.000
_cell.length_c   1.000
_cell.angle_alpha   90.00
_cell.angle_beta   90.00
_cell.angle_gamma   90.00
#
_symmetry.space_group_name_H-M   'P 1'
#
loop_
_entity.id
_entity.type
_entity.pdbx_description
1 polymer ?
#
loop_
_entity_poly.entity_id
_entity_poly.type
_entity_poly.pdbx_seq_one_letter_code
_entity_poly.pdbx_strand_id
1 'polypeptide(L)'
;MVRTRRAAAVAAIAALALAATGCSGGGSDGKGSGAAGRTVTVATGAEIAAINPEKDNSSANIQLAFAMWAPLTRVDPKSGKLVNVVADSVTSKDAKTWTIKIKPGWKFTNGDKLTAKSFVDTWNYTAYGPHGYLSNGFFQRVQGYEDLNPAKGKPKATTLSGLKVVDDLTFTVTLKAPFSPYPSTLSYYGLAALSAETLKDPDAYSHKPIGYGPYKLDGAWKAGQPVRLTRNKGYAGKDAPQADRLVYRFFSNPETAYNEFLAGNLDYATLPSSKIDAYKTDAPGKWSQGKSAPNLSYLELPVNTPGFKDPKVRRALSLALDRKALVKLKPGAFPATSFTASTLDGHRENTCTACTLDVAGAKKLLREAGGFSGRLKMYYASDNPGDQVFAEALGNMWRQNLGLKIQYVGKPGSDLSAMASKGALDGVRSSGWGHDYPSLEDYLTPIFASYGDFNSNGYRNPEVDSRLEQANKIADPAKATRAYQGIEDLIARDMPVVPLFHTRTIYLHATDVHPLDSRYADINPVRSTIDR
;
A
#
# COMPACT_ATOMS: atom_id res chain seq x y z
N MET A 1 12.36 25.79 -63.91
CA MET A 1 13.60 25.67 -64.69
C MET A 1 14.48 24.63 -64.01
N VAL A 2 14.56 23.47 -64.65
CA VAL A 2 15.77 22.82 -65.16
C VAL A 2 16.59 22.15 -64.06
N ARG A 3 16.80 20.91 -64.01
CA ARG A 3 16.94 19.62 -64.73
C ARG A 3 17.80 18.70 -63.85
N THR A 4 17.27 17.54 -63.50
CA THR A 4 17.75 16.17 -63.80
C THR A 4 19.27 15.92 -63.79
N ARG A 5 19.70 14.88 -63.07
CA ARG A 5 20.38 13.74 -63.67
C ARG A 5 20.41 12.52 -62.71
N ARG A 6 19.96 11.39 -63.28
CA ARG A 6 20.08 10.01 -62.80
C ARG A 6 21.50 9.48 -63.09
N ALA A 7 22.00 8.59 -62.29
CA ALA A 7 22.85 7.48 -62.77
C ALA A 7 22.74 6.30 -61.83
N ALA A 8 22.38 5.17 -62.41
CA ALA A 8 22.35 3.81 -61.83
C ALA A 8 23.65 3.09 -62.24
N ALA A 9 24.09 2.11 -61.41
CA ALA A 9 24.90 0.97 -61.79
C ALA A 9 24.85 -0.01 -60.60
N VAL A 10 24.12 -1.11 -60.66
CA VAL A 10 24.38 -2.46 -61.24
C VAL A 10 25.40 -3.28 -60.44
N ALA A 11 24.87 -4.24 -59.76
CA ALA A 11 25.20 -5.61 -59.34
C ALA A 11 26.62 -6.19 -59.51
N ALA A 12 27.07 -6.92 -58.48
CA ALA A 12 27.81 -8.18 -58.69
C ALA A 12 27.56 -9.16 -57.54
N ILE A 13 26.99 -10.29 -57.86
CA ILE A 13 26.80 -11.53 -57.09
C ILE A 13 28.13 -12.31 -57.16
N ALA A 14 28.61 -12.85 -56.03
CA ALA A 14 29.48 -14.01 -56.04
C ALA A 14 29.20 -14.91 -54.84
N ALA A 15 28.60 -16.03 -55.10
CA ALA A 15 28.46 -17.18 -54.22
C ALA A 15 29.77 -17.98 -54.20
N LEU A 16 30.17 -18.47 -53.01
CA LEU A 16 31.06 -19.63 -52.91
C LEU A 16 30.58 -20.54 -51.77
N ALA A 17 30.30 -21.75 -52.16
CA ALA A 17 29.89 -22.85 -51.31
C ALA A 17 31.06 -23.77 -50.96
N LEU A 18 30.91 -24.53 -49.86
CA LEU A 18 31.45 -25.84 -49.50
C LEU A 18 32.94 -25.97 -49.09
N ALA A 19 33.09 -26.39 -47.84
CA ALA A 19 33.75 -27.70 -47.61
C ALA A 19 33.47 -28.16 -46.15
N ALA A 20 32.78 -29.29 -46.05
CA ALA A 20 32.68 -30.09 -44.84
C ALA A 20 33.90 -31.01 -44.78
N THR A 21 34.56 -31.08 -43.62
CA THR A 21 35.34 -32.24 -43.21
C THR A 21 35.22 -32.42 -41.71
N GLY A 22 34.63 -33.53 -41.30
CA GLY A 22 34.60 -33.97 -39.92
C GLY A 22 35.94 -34.58 -39.49
N CYS A 23 36.21 -34.45 -38.19
CA CYS A 23 37.06 -35.40 -37.49
C CYS A 23 36.53 -35.54 -36.06
N SER A 24 36.15 -36.76 -35.72
CA SER A 24 35.83 -37.25 -34.41
C SER A 24 37.08 -37.21 -33.50
N GLY A 25 36.92 -36.70 -32.28
CA GLY A 25 37.91 -36.84 -31.24
C GLY A 25 37.22 -36.67 -29.89
N GLY A 26 37.01 -37.77 -29.18
CA GLY A 26 36.41 -37.76 -27.83
C GLY A 26 37.28 -37.04 -26.81
N GLY A 27 36.64 -36.22 -26.07
CA GLY A 27 37.13 -35.58 -24.87
C GLY A 27 35.96 -35.30 -23.97
N SER A 28 35.71 -36.21 -23.01
CA SER A 28 34.78 -36.02 -21.92
C SER A 28 35.37 -34.97 -20.97
N ASP A 29 34.97 -33.72 -21.15
CA ASP A 29 35.18 -32.72 -20.13
C ASP A 29 33.83 -32.26 -19.61
N GLY A 30 33.74 -32.35 -18.28
CA GLY A 30 32.54 -32.18 -17.50
C GLY A 30 31.78 -30.88 -17.80
N LYS A 31 30.56 -31.06 -18.23
CA LYS A 31 29.53 -30.04 -18.08
C LYS A 31 29.39 -29.72 -16.61
N GLY A 32 30.06 -28.68 -16.17
CA GLY A 32 29.59 -27.88 -15.07
C GLY A 32 28.27 -27.26 -15.47
N SER A 33 27.18 -28.00 -15.34
CA SER A 33 25.84 -27.43 -15.28
C SER A 33 25.78 -26.62 -13.99
N GLY A 34 26.32 -25.41 -14.00
CA GLY A 34 25.93 -24.40 -13.06
C GLY A 34 24.41 -24.27 -13.23
N ALA A 35 23.66 -24.85 -12.30
CA ALA A 35 22.22 -24.73 -12.27
C ALA A 35 21.91 -23.24 -12.42
N ALA A 36 21.28 -22.86 -13.54
CA ALA A 36 20.83 -21.50 -13.74
C ALA A 36 19.95 -21.17 -12.55
N GLY A 37 20.45 -20.27 -11.67
CA GLY A 37 19.77 -19.98 -10.43
C GLY A 37 18.34 -19.56 -10.68
N ARG A 38 17.43 -19.96 -9.80
CA ARG A 38 15.99 -19.67 -9.88
C ARG A 38 15.76 -18.17 -9.94
N THR A 39 15.31 -17.66 -11.08
CA THR A 39 15.02 -16.23 -11.30
C THR A 39 13.51 -16.02 -11.39
N VAL A 40 12.99 -14.98 -10.73
CA VAL A 40 11.61 -14.54 -10.85
C VAL A 40 11.61 -13.11 -11.41
N THR A 41 10.93 -12.92 -12.54
CA THR A 41 10.76 -11.62 -13.19
C THR A 41 9.39 -11.04 -12.86
N VAL A 42 9.39 -9.86 -12.25
CA VAL A 42 8.22 -9.20 -11.66
C VAL A 42 7.89 -7.92 -12.41
N ALA A 43 6.65 -7.75 -12.83
CA ALA A 43 6.14 -6.45 -13.24
C ALA A 43 5.88 -5.57 -12.03
N THR A 44 6.34 -4.34 -12.08
CA THR A 44 6.03 -3.32 -11.08
C THR A 44 5.53 -2.04 -11.74
N GLY A 45 5.14 -1.02 -10.96
CA GLY A 45 4.59 0.24 -11.45
C GLY A 45 5.54 1.06 -12.31
N ALA A 46 5.26 2.34 -12.46
CA ALA A 46 6.14 3.27 -13.16
C ALA A 46 7.54 3.30 -12.56
N GLU A 47 8.52 3.67 -13.37
CA GLU A 47 9.91 3.79 -12.93
C GLU A 47 10.05 4.82 -11.80
N ILE A 48 10.87 4.48 -10.82
CA ILE A 48 11.19 5.33 -9.66
C ILE A 48 12.45 6.14 -9.91
N ALA A 49 12.58 7.28 -9.23
CA ALA A 49 13.78 8.11 -9.31
C ALA A 49 14.92 7.58 -8.43
N ALA A 50 14.59 6.88 -7.34
CA ALA A 50 15.54 6.43 -6.34
C ALA A 50 15.01 5.17 -5.63
N ILE A 51 15.89 4.26 -5.26
CA ILE A 51 15.56 3.12 -4.38
C ILE A 51 15.87 3.54 -2.94
N ASN A 52 14.85 4.06 -2.24
CA ASN A 52 14.97 4.47 -0.85
C ASN A 52 13.63 4.25 -0.13
N PRO A 53 13.55 3.38 0.89
CA PRO A 53 12.29 3.00 1.53
C PRO A 53 11.57 4.16 2.21
N GLU A 54 12.26 5.24 2.55
CA GLU A 54 11.70 6.35 3.32
C GLU A 54 11.34 7.57 2.47
N LYS A 55 11.94 7.67 1.28
CA LYS A 55 11.79 8.84 0.40
C LYS A 55 10.56 8.78 -0.50
N ASP A 56 10.13 7.57 -0.90
CA ASP A 56 9.08 7.33 -1.90
C ASP A 56 8.17 6.19 -1.46
N ASN A 57 6.86 6.39 -1.57
CA ASN A 57 5.81 5.42 -1.26
C ASN A 57 5.12 4.85 -2.52
N SER A 58 5.72 4.96 -3.69
CA SER A 58 5.24 4.30 -4.90
C SER A 58 5.24 2.78 -4.75
N SER A 59 4.31 2.10 -5.42
CA SER A 59 4.20 0.63 -5.36
C SER A 59 5.50 -0.08 -5.77
N ALA A 60 6.25 0.49 -6.71
CA ALA A 60 7.54 -0.04 -7.14
C ALA A 60 8.59 0.05 -6.03
N ASN A 61 8.71 1.21 -5.37
CA ASN A 61 9.67 1.38 -4.28
C ASN A 61 9.30 0.53 -3.06
N ILE A 62 8.01 0.39 -2.74
CA ILE A 62 7.52 -0.50 -1.67
C ILE A 62 7.95 -1.95 -1.91
N GLN A 63 7.78 -2.47 -3.13
CA GLN A 63 8.19 -3.84 -3.46
C GLN A 63 9.70 -4.05 -3.33
N LEU A 64 10.49 -3.07 -3.77
CA LEU A 64 11.96 -3.10 -3.62
C LEU A 64 12.39 -2.97 -2.15
N ALA A 65 11.70 -2.14 -1.37
CA ALA A 65 11.94 -2.01 0.06
C ALA A 65 11.72 -3.33 0.80
N PHE A 66 10.64 -4.06 0.52
CA PHE A 66 10.40 -5.39 1.09
C PHE A 66 11.45 -6.44 0.69
N ALA A 67 12.06 -6.30 -0.49
CA ALA A 67 13.12 -7.19 -0.92
C ALA A 67 14.47 -6.88 -0.27
N MET A 68 14.79 -5.59 -0.07
CA MET A 68 16.15 -5.15 0.31
C MET A 68 16.28 -4.77 1.78
N TRP A 69 15.19 -4.57 2.50
CA TRP A 69 15.14 -4.28 3.94
C TRP A 69 14.23 -5.25 4.68
N ALA A 70 14.35 -5.29 5.98
CA ALA A 70 13.49 -6.05 6.87
C ALA A 70 12.91 -5.12 7.94
N PRO A 71 11.60 -5.17 8.25
CA PRO A 71 10.99 -4.33 9.27
C PRO A 71 11.37 -4.79 10.69
N LEU A 72 11.19 -3.92 11.67
CA LEU A 72 11.34 -4.29 13.08
C LEU A 72 10.30 -5.34 13.50
N THR A 73 9.04 -5.15 13.10
CA THR A 73 7.92 -6.07 13.33
C THR A 73 7.20 -6.38 12.03
N ARG A 74 6.32 -7.36 12.01
CA ARG A 74 5.54 -7.74 10.83
C ARG A 74 4.33 -8.57 11.25
N VAL A 75 3.24 -8.53 10.46
CA VAL A 75 2.16 -9.49 10.60
C VAL A 75 2.62 -10.85 10.09
N ASP A 76 2.48 -11.86 10.93
CA ASP A 76 2.70 -13.25 10.51
C ASP A 76 1.57 -13.69 9.56
N PRO A 77 1.89 -14.15 8.34
CA PRO A 77 0.88 -14.43 7.33
C PRO A 77 -0.01 -15.64 7.67
N LYS A 78 0.40 -16.50 8.61
CA LYS A 78 -0.37 -17.67 9.00
C LYS A 78 -1.32 -17.37 10.16
N SER A 79 -0.82 -16.68 11.18
CA SER A 79 -1.58 -16.41 12.41
C SER A 79 -2.27 -15.06 12.45
N GLY A 80 -1.89 -14.10 11.60
CA GLY A 80 -2.36 -12.72 11.65
C GLY A 80 -1.81 -11.89 12.82
N LYS A 81 -0.95 -12.48 13.64
CA LYS A 81 -0.38 -11.79 14.80
C LYS A 81 0.84 -10.98 14.43
N LEU A 82 1.05 -9.88 15.13
CA LEU A 82 2.28 -9.11 15.03
C LEU A 82 3.44 -9.92 15.62
N VAL A 83 4.53 -10.07 14.86
CA VAL A 83 5.74 -10.79 15.25
C VAL A 83 6.98 -9.94 15.06
N ASN A 84 7.97 -10.13 15.91
CA ASN A 84 9.25 -9.45 15.82
C ASN A 84 10.13 -10.07 14.73
N VAL A 85 10.62 -9.25 13.80
CA VAL A 85 11.54 -9.65 12.72
C VAL A 85 12.97 -9.25 13.10
N VAL A 86 13.33 -7.97 12.92
CA VAL A 86 14.62 -7.41 13.36
C VAL A 86 14.62 -7.16 14.86
N ALA A 87 13.49 -6.68 15.40
CA ALA A 87 13.36 -6.53 16.85
C ALA A 87 13.43 -7.88 17.57
N ASP A 88 14.13 -7.91 18.70
CA ASP A 88 14.04 -8.97 19.70
C ASP A 88 12.81 -8.76 20.58
N SER A 89 12.63 -7.50 21.04
CA SER A 89 11.46 -7.08 21.80
C SER A 89 11.08 -5.62 21.53
N VAL A 90 9.79 -5.31 21.68
CA VAL A 90 9.20 -3.97 21.67
C VAL A 90 8.29 -3.90 22.88
N THR A 91 8.68 -3.17 23.91
CA THR A 91 7.97 -3.15 25.20
C THR A 91 7.76 -1.74 25.74
N SER A 92 6.66 -1.55 26.45
CA SER A 92 6.37 -0.32 27.18
C SER A 92 5.54 -0.63 28.42
N LYS A 93 5.70 0.16 29.48
CA LYS A 93 4.87 0.09 30.70
C LYS A 93 3.69 1.06 30.67
N ASP A 94 3.79 2.09 29.86
CA ASP A 94 2.88 3.25 29.83
C ASP A 94 2.32 3.55 28.43
N ALA A 95 2.63 2.71 27.44
CA ALA A 95 2.36 2.92 26.01
C ALA A 95 2.91 4.24 25.45
N LYS A 96 3.73 4.97 26.20
CA LYS A 96 4.32 6.26 25.83
C LYS A 96 5.82 6.15 25.60
N THR A 97 6.54 5.47 26.48
CA THR A 97 7.98 5.22 26.34
C THR A 97 8.19 3.77 25.95
N TRP A 98 8.61 3.56 24.72
CA TRP A 98 8.84 2.24 24.13
C TRP A 98 10.32 1.91 24.12
N THR A 99 10.67 0.74 24.64
CA THR A 99 12.03 0.17 24.53
C THR A 99 12.05 -0.86 23.41
N ILE A 100 12.91 -0.64 22.44
CA ILE A 100 13.12 -1.51 21.29
C ILE A 100 14.49 -2.13 21.41
N LYS A 101 14.53 -3.46 21.46
CA LYS A 101 15.77 -4.23 21.43
C LYS A 101 15.90 -4.95 20.10
N ILE A 102 17.06 -4.87 19.46
CA ILE A 102 17.39 -5.47 18.17
C ILE A 102 18.04 -6.83 18.41
N LYS A 103 17.69 -7.85 17.61
CA LYS A 103 18.37 -9.14 17.62
C LYS A 103 19.82 -8.98 17.20
N PRO A 104 20.77 -9.67 17.85
CA PRO A 104 22.15 -9.65 17.41
C PRO A 104 22.34 -10.33 16.04
N GLY A 105 23.42 -9.99 15.37
CA GLY A 105 23.85 -10.67 14.13
C GLY A 105 23.33 -10.06 12.84
N TRP A 106 22.42 -9.09 12.87
CA TRP A 106 21.99 -8.37 11.67
C TRP A 106 23.13 -7.50 11.13
N LYS A 107 23.28 -7.51 9.79
CA LYS A 107 24.29 -6.73 9.07
C LYS A 107 23.70 -6.14 7.78
N PHE A 108 24.16 -4.97 7.43
CA PHE A 108 23.99 -4.42 6.10
C PHE A 108 24.76 -5.23 5.05
N THR A 109 24.39 -5.09 3.79
CA THR A 109 25.03 -5.82 2.67
C THR A 109 26.47 -5.38 2.38
N ASN A 110 26.92 -4.25 2.93
CA ASN A 110 28.33 -3.83 2.93
C ASN A 110 29.15 -4.45 4.09
N GLY A 111 28.52 -5.21 5.00
CA GLY A 111 29.17 -5.88 6.14
C GLY A 111 29.04 -5.13 7.46
N ASP A 112 28.61 -3.87 7.47
CA ASP A 112 28.41 -3.08 8.70
C ASP A 112 27.33 -3.70 9.58
N LYS A 113 27.51 -3.59 10.91
CA LYS A 113 26.50 -4.05 11.87
C LYS A 113 25.26 -3.17 11.82
N LEU A 114 24.08 -3.79 11.85
CA LEU A 114 22.82 -3.09 12.10
C LEU A 114 22.69 -2.88 13.61
N THR A 115 22.59 -1.63 14.05
CA THR A 115 22.58 -1.24 15.46
C THR A 115 21.41 -0.35 15.81
N ALA A 116 21.17 -0.12 17.09
CA ALA A 116 20.21 0.88 17.58
C ALA A 116 20.48 2.27 16.99
N LYS A 117 21.76 2.64 16.87
CA LYS A 117 22.18 3.91 16.26
C LYS A 117 21.75 4.00 14.79
N SER A 118 21.79 2.89 14.04
CA SER A 118 21.34 2.88 12.63
C SER A 118 19.89 3.32 12.49
N PHE A 119 18.99 2.86 13.39
CA PHE A 119 17.57 3.30 13.40
C PHE A 119 17.44 4.74 13.88
N VAL A 120 18.06 5.12 14.98
CA VAL A 120 17.95 6.46 15.54
C VAL A 120 18.45 7.54 14.58
N ASP A 121 19.61 7.31 13.94
CA ASP A 121 20.16 8.25 12.95
C ASP A 121 19.24 8.39 11.73
N THR A 122 18.74 7.25 11.21
CA THR A 122 17.81 7.25 10.08
C THR A 122 16.52 7.99 10.41
N TRP A 123 15.93 7.70 11.56
CA TRP A 123 14.67 8.30 11.96
C TRP A 123 14.80 9.81 12.22
N ASN A 124 15.93 10.27 12.77
CA ASN A 124 16.21 11.70 12.86
C ASN A 124 16.34 12.34 11.48
N TYR A 125 17.03 11.67 10.56
CA TYR A 125 17.21 12.15 9.19
C TYR A 125 15.87 12.27 8.46
N THR A 126 15.03 11.23 8.54
CA THR A 126 13.71 11.17 7.88
C THR A 126 12.72 12.16 8.51
N ALA A 127 12.76 12.31 9.84
CA ALA A 127 11.89 13.24 10.55
C ALA A 127 12.25 14.72 10.33
N TYR A 128 13.44 15.03 9.83
CA TYR A 128 13.85 16.42 9.59
C TYR A 128 13.17 16.98 8.34
N GLY A 129 12.20 17.88 8.53
CA GLY A 129 11.32 18.38 7.47
C GLY A 129 12.00 18.87 6.20
N PRO A 130 13.15 19.63 6.26
CA PRO A 130 13.84 20.08 5.07
C PRO A 130 14.35 18.97 4.14
N HIS A 131 14.49 17.72 4.59
CA HIS A 131 14.86 16.60 3.72
C HIS A 131 13.72 16.13 2.81
N GLY A 132 12.43 16.45 3.12
CA GLY A 132 11.28 16.18 2.27
C GLY A 132 10.96 14.70 2.10
N TYR A 133 11.26 13.85 3.06
CA TYR A 133 10.96 12.43 3.02
C TYR A 133 9.48 12.16 3.29
N LEU A 134 8.84 11.30 2.49
CA LEU A 134 7.41 11.00 2.63
C LEU A 134 7.09 10.25 3.93
N SER A 135 8.01 9.45 4.44
CA SER A 135 7.85 8.78 5.74
C SER A 135 7.98 9.71 6.95
N ASN A 136 8.27 11.00 6.75
CA ASN A 136 8.37 12.00 7.83
C ASN A 136 7.15 11.99 8.76
N GLY A 137 5.93 11.88 8.21
CA GLY A 137 4.68 11.89 8.97
C GLY A 137 4.57 10.80 10.05
N PHE A 138 5.25 9.67 9.89
CA PHE A 138 5.25 8.58 10.89
C PHE A 138 5.89 8.98 12.22
N PHE A 139 6.69 10.05 12.24
CA PHE A 139 7.34 10.56 13.45
C PHE A 139 6.54 11.64 14.17
N GLN A 140 5.37 12.07 13.66
CA GLN A 140 4.53 13.11 14.27
C GLN A 140 4.18 12.84 15.74
N ARG A 141 4.09 11.56 16.13
CA ARG A 141 3.80 11.16 17.51
C ARG A 141 5.02 11.18 18.44
N VAL A 142 6.25 11.29 17.91
CA VAL A 142 7.49 11.29 18.69
C VAL A 142 7.76 12.67 19.28
N GLN A 143 8.25 12.72 20.52
CA GLN A 143 8.63 13.99 21.16
C GLN A 143 9.70 14.72 20.35
N GLY A 144 9.55 16.03 20.21
CA GLY A 144 10.46 16.89 19.47
C GLY A 144 10.15 17.00 17.97
N TYR A 145 9.12 16.35 17.47
CA TYR A 145 8.78 16.41 16.04
C TYR A 145 8.52 17.85 15.55
N GLU A 146 7.80 18.66 16.31
CA GLU A 146 7.49 20.05 15.95
C GLU A 146 8.73 20.94 15.86
N ASP A 147 9.79 20.61 16.60
CA ASP A 147 11.06 21.34 16.52
C ASP A 147 11.80 21.06 15.20
N LEU A 148 11.56 19.88 14.58
CA LEU A 148 12.06 19.52 13.26
C LEU A 148 11.12 19.97 12.13
N ASN A 149 9.83 20.15 12.44
CA ASN A 149 8.75 20.44 11.49
C ASN A 149 7.85 21.57 12.01
N PRO A 150 8.37 22.78 12.23
CA PRO A 150 7.54 23.87 12.70
C PRO A 150 6.54 24.29 11.62
N ALA A 151 5.30 24.63 12.03
CA ALA A 151 4.28 25.14 11.11
C ALA A 151 4.70 26.45 10.41
N LYS A 152 5.62 27.20 11.01
CA LYS A 152 6.21 28.42 10.44
C LYS A 152 7.67 28.55 10.88
N GLY A 153 8.51 29.07 9.97
CA GLY A 153 9.91 29.34 10.24
C GLY A 153 10.84 28.16 9.95
N LYS A 154 12.06 28.22 10.48
CA LYS A 154 13.06 27.16 10.31
C LYS A 154 13.01 26.15 11.45
N PRO A 155 13.41 24.88 11.24
CA PRO A 155 13.60 23.92 12.30
C PRO A 155 14.47 24.46 13.44
N LYS A 156 14.11 24.11 14.67
CA LYS A 156 14.85 24.49 15.90
C LYS A 156 15.82 23.40 16.34
N ALA A 157 15.65 22.18 15.84
CA ALA A 157 16.47 21.01 16.10
C ALA A 157 16.67 20.19 14.82
N THR A 158 17.63 19.30 14.84
CA THR A 158 17.91 18.33 13.77
C THR A 158 17.64 16.90 14.22
N THR A 159 17.34 16.69 15.50
CA THR A 159 17.07 15.38 16.10
C THR A 159 15.82 15.42 16.97
N LEU A 160 15.09 14.32 16.97
CA LEU A 160 13.92 14.09 17.81
C LEU A 160 14.35 13.92 19.27
N SER A 161 13.84 14.74 20.19
CA SER A 161 14.17 14.64 21.63
C SER A 161 13.64 13.34 22.26
N GLY A 162 12.65 12.69 21.61
CA GLY A 162 12.09 11.41 22.05
C GLY A 162 12.92 10.18 21.67
N LEU A 163 14.00 10.31 20.88
CA LEU A 163 14.83 9.16 20.49
C LEU A 163 16.13 9.12 21.33
N LYS A 164 16.46 7.93 21.87
CA LYS A 164 17.67 7.75 22.64
C LYS A 164 18.27 6.37 22.41
N VAL A 165 19.53 6.31 22.00
CA VAL A 165 20.32 5.09 22.01
C VAL A 165 20.71 4.76 23.46
N VAL A 166 20.40 3.53 23.91
CA VAL A 166 20.75 3.02 25.24
C VAL A 166 22.06 2.24 25.19
N ASP A 167 22.17 1.33 24.22
CA ASP A 167 23.35 0.55 23.91
C ASP A 167 23.35 0.17 22.41
N ASP A 168 24.31 -0.65 21.95
CA ASP A 168 24.45 -1.03 20.54
C ASP A 168 23.18 -1.67 19.94
N LEU A 169 22.38 -2.36 20.76
CA LEU A 169 21.20 -3.10 20.32
C LEU A 169 19.89 -2.58 20.91
N THR A 170 19.93 -1.55 21.76
CA THR A 170 18.76 -1.06 22.46
C THR A 170 18.61 0.45 22.30
N PHE A 171 17.42 0.88 21.92
CA PHE A 171 17.03 2.30 21.92
C PHE A 171 15.63 2.49 22.47
N THR A 172 15.33 3.71 22.89
CA THR A 172 14.01 4.09 23.36
C THR A 172 13.38 5.15 22.45
N VAL A 173 12.06 5.09 22.38
CA VAL A 173 11.21 6.06 21.69
C VAL A 173 10.20 6.60 22.68
N THR A 174 10.24 7.89 22.96
CA THR A 174 9.26 8.56 23.80
C THR A 174 8.27 9.31 22.91
N LEU A 175 7.00 8.95 23.01
CA LEU A 175 5.90 9.57 22.29
C LEU A 175 5.36 10.79 23.05
N LYS A 176 4.69 11.71 22.37
CA LYS A 176 4.01 12.87 22.98
C LYS A 176 2.88 12.44 23.92
N ALA A 177 2.15 11.40 23.55
CA ALA A 177 1.06 10.80 24.33
C ALA A 177 1.15 9.27 24.25
N PRO A 178 0.52 8.53 25.17
CA PRO A 178 0.42 7.07 25.07
C PRO A 178 -0.23 6.64 23.74
N PHE A 179 0.37 5.62 23.11
CA PHE A 179 -0.12 5.06 21.84
C PHE A 179 0.18 3.56 21.80
N SER A 180 -0.80 2.75 22.19
CA SER A 180 -0.66 1.29 22.28
C SER A 180 -0.44 0.58 20.93
N PRO A 181 -0.92 1.10 19.78
CA PRO A 181 -0.64 0.48 18.48
C PRO A 181 0.81 0.68 17.98
N TYR A 182 1.66 1.42 18.71
CA TYR A 182 3.01 1.75 18.24
C TYR A 182 3.82 0.55 17.73
N PRO A 183 3.80 -0.65 18.35
CA PRO A 183 4.51 -1.82 17.80
C PRO A 183 4.04 -2.21 16.39
N SER A 184 2.77 -1.96 16.04
CA SER A 184 2.23 -2.24 14.71
C SER A 184 2.80 -1.27 13.66
N THR A 185 3.05 -0.01 14.03
CA THR A 185 3.63 0.98 13.10
C THR A 185 5.04 0.59 12.66
N LEU A 186 5.77 -0.17 13.48
CA LEU A 186 7.13 -0.64 13.19
C LEU A 186 7.18 -1.73 12.10
N SER A 187 6.03 -2.15 11.57
CA SER A 187 5.92 -3.01 10.39
C SER A 187 6.00 -2.23 9.08
N TYR A 188 5.88 -0.91 9.13
CA TYR A 188 5.94 -0.05 7.95
C TYR A 188 7.35 -0.03 7.34
N TYR A 189 7.44 -0.23 6.04
CA TYR A 189 8.73 -0.31 5.32
C TYR A 189 9.53 0.99 5.39
N GLY A 190 8.87 2.15 5.43
CA GLY A 190 9.48 3.47 5.54
C GLY A 190 10.04 3.81 6.93
N LEU A 191 10.13 2.83 7.83
CA LEU A 191 10.84 2.91 9.12
C LEU A 191 12.08 2.02 9.16
N ALA A 192 12.53 1.52 7.99
CA ALA A 192 13.75 0.73 7.88
C ALA A 192 14.99 1.59 8.17
N ALA A 193 16.05 0.98 8.71
CA ALA A 193 17.31 1.68 8.91
C ALA A 193 18.09 1.84 7.61
N LEU A 194 18.69 2.99 7.40
CA LEU A 194 19.67 3.24 6.35
C LEU A 194 21.09 3.06 6.91
N SER A 195 22.05 2.69 6.05
CA SER A 195 23.44 2.60 6.45
C SER A 195 24.02 4.00 6.71
N ALA A 196 25.08 4.07 7.54
CA ALA A 196 25.77 5.34 7.79
C ALA A 196 26.33 5.97 6.51
N GLU A 197 26.72 5.15 5.54
CA GLU A 197 27.18 5.62 4.22
C GLU A 197 26.02 6.25 3.44
N THR A 198 24.84 5.61 3.42
CA THR A 198 23.65 6.16 2.77
C THR A 198 23.23 7.49 3.39
N LEU A 199 23.30 7.62 4.72
CA LEU A 199 22.93 8.87 5.42
C LEU A 199 23.89 10.03 5.15
N LYS A 200 25.16 9.75 4.81
CA LYS A 200 26.13 10.79 4.43
C LYS A 200 25.83 11.37 3.05
N ASP A 201 25.37 10.56 2.11
CA ASP A 201 25.07 10.95 0.74
C ASP A 201 23.94 10.09 0.17
N PRO A 202 22.67 10.38 0.54
CA PRO A 202 21.52 9.58 0.11
C PRO A 202 21.34 9.52 -1.42
N ASP A 203 21.76 10.57 -2.13
CA ASP A 203 21.61 10.63 -3.58
C ASP A 203 22.65 9.72 -4.26
N ALA A 204 23.88 9.66 -3.78
CA ALA A 204 24.89 8.72 -4.28
C ALA A 204 24.50 7.25 -4.09
N TYR A 205 23.73 6.95 -3.02
CA TYR A 205 23.25 5.59 -2.74
C TYR A 205 21.86 5.27 -3.28
N SER A 206 21.19 6.21 -3.93
CA SER A 206 19.86 6.00 -4.53
C SER A 206 19.82 4.94 -5.63
N HIS A 207 20.93 4.73 -6.33
CA HIS A 207 21.10 3.73 -7.40
C HIS A 207 21.94 2.51 -7.00
N LYS A 208 22.51 2.49 -5.81
CA LYS A 208 23.26 1.37 -5.22
C LYS A 208 22.96 1.22 -3.72
N PRO A 209 21.68 1.07 -3.35
CA PRO A 209 21.26 1.07 -1.96
C PRO A 209 21.89 -0.09 -1.16
N ILE A 210 22.18 0.20 0.10
CA ILE A 210 22.74 -0.73 1.07
C ILE A 210 21.63 -1.14 2.03
N GLY A 211 21.04 -2.31 1.81
CA GLY A 211 19.99 -2.86 2.65
C GLY A 211 20.50 -3.97 3.59
N TYR A 212 19.59 -4.61 4.31
CA TYR A 212 19.84 -5.77 5.18
C TYR A 212 18.71 -6.81 5.06
N GLY A 213 17.95 -6.75 3.97
CA GLY A 213 16.86 -7.66 3.65
C GLY A 213 17.28 -8.96 3.00
N PRO A 214 16.32 -9.78 2.56
CA PRO A 214 16.55 -11.08 1.95
C PRO A 214 17.26 -11.03 0.59
N TYR A 215 17.22 -9.90 -0.09
CA TYR A 215 17.93 -9.66 -1.34
C TYR A 215 18.81 -8.43 -1.25
N LYS A 216 19.78 -8.36 -2.16
CA LYS A 216 20.62 -7.20 -2.40
C LYS A 216 20.71 -6.87 -3.88
N LEU A 217 21.00 -5.63 -4.20
CA LEU A 217 21.20 -5.20 -5.58
C LEU A 217 22.37 -5.94 -6.23
N ASP A 218 22.19 -6.36 -7.48
CA ASP A 218 23.24 -6.96 -8.32
C ASP A 218 23.99 -5.84 -9.06
N GLY A 219 25.05 -5.36 -8.45
CA GLY A 219 25.80 -4.19 -8.93
C GLY A 219 25.14 -2.85 -8.59
N ALA A 220 25.00 -1.97 -9.59
CA ALA A 220 24.32 -0.68 -9.47
C ALA A 220 23.15 -0.63 -10.48
N TRP A 221 22.02 -0.08 -10.05
CA TRP A 221 20.89 0.16 -10.93
C TRP A 221 21.11 1.43 -11.75
N LYS A 222 20.63 1.41 -13.00
CA LYS A 222 20.59 2.58 -13.89
C LYS A 222 19.16 2.84 -14.34
N ALA A 223 18.77 4.10 -14.37
CA ALA A 223 17.46 4.50 -14.90
C ALA A 223 17.23 3.92 -16.31
N GLY A 224 16.00 3.53 -16.61
CA GLY A 224 15.62 2.86 -17.84
C GLY A 224 15.95 1.36 -17.88
N GLN A 225 16.55 0.81 -16.83
CA GLN A 225 16.90 -0.61 -16.76
C GLN A 225 16.10 -1.35 -15.67
N PRO A 226 15.85 -2.66 -15.84
CA PRO A 226 15.30 -3.48 -14.76
C PRO A 226 16.17 -3.44 -13.51
N VAL A 227 15.55 -3.45 -12.33
CA VAL A 227 16.26 -3.64 -11.07
C VAL A 227 16.51 -5.13 -10.87
N ARG A 228 17.79 -5.51 -10.78
CA ARG A 228 18.23 -6.89 -10.61
C ARG A 228 18.71 -7.10 -9.19
N LEU A 229 18.12 -8.07 -8.52
CA LEU A 229 18.46 -8.41 -7.15
C LEU A 229 18.97 -9.85 -7.08
N THR A 230 19.97 -10.09 -6.22
CA THR A 230 20.47 -11.43 -5.88
C THR A 230 20.16 -11.73 -4.41
N ARG A 231 19.98 -13.01 -4.08
CA ARG A 231 19.76 -13.46 -2.71
C ARG A 231 20.88 -12.98 -1.80
N ASN A 232 20.51 -12.37 -0.68
CA ASN A 232 21.46 -12.00 0.36
C ASN A 232 21.78 -13.21 1.25
N LYS A 233 22.93 -13.83 1.05
CA LYS A 233 23.37 -14.99 1.86
C LYS A 233 23.63 -14.62 3.33
N GLY A 234 23.82 -13.32 3.64
CA GLY A 234 23.99 -12.79 5.00
C GLY A 234 22.68 -12.39 5.69
N TYR A 235 21.52 -12.65 5.07
CA TYR A 235 20.24 -12.33 5.67
C TYR A 235 20.01 -13.11 6.97
N ALA A 236 19.77 -12.40 8.08
CA ALA A 236 19.62 -13.01 9.40
C ALA A 236 18.18 -13.43 9.75
N GLY A 237 17.20 -13.12 8.88
CA GLY A 237 15.79 -13.51 9.06
C GLY A 237 15.56 -15.00 8.85
N LYS A 238 14.49 -15.52 9.46
CA LYS A 238 14.14 -16.95 9.41
C LYS A 238 13.42 -17.37 8.11
N ASP A 239 12.97 -16.42 7.32
CA ASP A 239 12.20 -16.59 6.08
C ASP A 239 13.08 -16.36 4.85
N ALA A 240 14.13 -17.16 4.71
CA ALA A 240 15.01 -17.11 3.54
C ALA A 240 14.21 -17.30 2.23
N PRO A 241 14.42 -16.45 1.20
CA PRO A 241 13.69 -16.55 -0.04
C PRO A 241 14.12 -17.78 -0.84
N GLN A 242 13.22 -18.30 -1.69
CA GLN A 242 13.52 -19.45 -2.55
C GLN A 242 14.16 -19.06 -3.88
N ALA A 243 13.76 -17.91 -4.47
CA ALA A 243 14.40 -17.41 -5.69
C ALA A 243 15.85 -16.99 -5.42
N ASP A 244 16.75 -17.31 -6.33
CA ASP A 244 18.14 -16.87 -6.27
C ASP A 244 18.28 -15.44 -6.76
N ARG A 245 17.39 -15.03 -7.67
CA ARG A 245 17.35 -13.68 -8.27
C ARG A 245 15.92 -13.19 -8.40
N LEU A 246 15.73 -11.88 -8.20
CA LEU A 246 14.52 -11.15 -8.59
C LEU A 246 14.89 -10.11 -9.64
N VAL A 247 14.06 -9.96 -10.65
CA VAL A 247 14.20 -8.94 -11.70
C VAL A 247 12.92 -8.13 -11.74
N TYR A 248 12.96 -6.87 -11.29
CA TYR A 248 11.83 -5.96 -11.37
C TYR A 248 11.88 -5.16 -12.67
N ARG A 249 10.82 -5.26 -13.47
CA ARG A 249 10.64 -4.49 -14.71
C ARG A 249 9.54 -3.45 -14.49
N PHE A 250 9.81 -2.21 -14.88
CA PHE A 250 8.90 -1.10 -14.72
C PHE A 250 7.91 -1.01 -15.88
N PHE A 251 6.64 -0.77 -15.56
CA PHE A 251 5.57 -0.62 -16.55
C PHE A 251 4.66 0.54 -16.15
N SER A 252 4.71 1.65 -16.89
CA SER A 252 3.76 2.77 -16.71
C SER A 252 2.35 2.40 -17.17
N ASN A 253 2.22 1.45 -18.11
CA ASN A 253 0.95 0.93 -18.58
C ASN A 253 0.76 -0.52 -18.13
N PRO A 254 -0.23 -0.81 -17.26
CA PRO A 254 -0.50 -2.17 -16.78
C PRO A 254 -0.87 -3.17 -17.88
N GLU A 255 -1.45 -2.70 -19.00
CA GLU A 255 -1.79 -3.58 -20.13
C GLU A 255 -0.55 -4.08 -20.86
N THR A 256 0.50 -3.27 -20.92
CA THR A 256 1.80 -3.71 -21.45
C THR A 256 2.39 -4.82 -20.58
N ALA A 257 2.33 -4.67 -19.25
CA ALA A 257 2.75 -5.72 -18.32
C ALA A 257 1.93 -7.02 -18.50
N TYR A 258 0.62 -6.88 -18.71
CA TYR A 258 -0.26 -8.02 -18.99
C TYR A 258 0.17 -8.78 -20.25
N ASN A 259 0.40 -8.07 -21.35
CA ASN A 259 0.83 -8.68 -22.62
C ASN A 259 2.23 -9.34 -22.51
N GLU A 260 3.16 -8.71 -21.78
CA GLU A 260 4.48 -9.30 -21.50
C GLU A 260 4.37 -10.57 -20.64
N PHE A 261 3.43 -10.61 -19.70
CA PHE A 261 3.14 -11.81 -18.91
C PHE A 261 2.58 -12.94 -19.82
N LEU A 262 1.62 -12.64 -20.69
CA LEU A 262 1.07 -13.63 -21.64
C LEU A 262 2.13 -14.16 -22.59
N ALA A 263 3.08 -13.31 -22.99
CA ALA A 263 4.23 -13.70 -23.84
C ALA A 263 5.28 -14.55 -23.09
N GLY A 264 5.15 -14.73 -21.76
CA GLY A 264 6.09 -15.51 -20.96
C GLY A 264 7.36 -14.74 -20.54
N ASN A 265 7.37 -13.41 -20.70
CA ASN A 265 8.50 -12.54 -20.35
C ASN A 265 8.47 -12.08 -18.88
N LEU A 266 7.40 -12.42 -18.14
CA LEU A 266 7.19 -12.13 -16.73
C LEU A 266 6.69 -13.37 -16.01
N ASP A 267 7.16 -13.54 -14.78
CA ASP A 267 6.67 -14.59 -13.89
C ASP A 267 5.57 -14.10 -12.96
N TYR A 268 5.43 -12.77 -12.82
CA TYR A 268 4.49 -12.16 -11.90
C TYR A 268 4.02 -10.78 -12.38
N ALA A 269 2.71 -10.55 -12.38
CA ALA A 269 2.10 -9.26 -12.72
C ALA A 269 0.77 -9.06 -11.99
N THR A 270 0.35 -7.81 -11.83
CA THR A 270 -1.00 -7.46 -11.34
C THR A 270 -1.98 -7.43 -12.50
N LEU A 271 -3.21 -7.89 -12.30
CA LEU A 271 -4.25 -7.87 -13.33
C LEU A 271 -4.74 -6.43 -13.57
N PRO A 272 -4.69 -5.93 -14.82
CA PRO A 272 -5.33 -4.66 -15.18
C PRO A 272 -6.86 -4.76 -15.11
N SER A 273 -7.53 -3.68 -14.69
CA SER A 273 -8.99 -3.64 -14.60
C SER A 273 -9.70 -3.90 -15.94
N SER A 274 -9.10 -3.47 -17.05
CA SER A 274 -9.63 -3.70 -18.42
C SER A 274 -9.63 -5.17 -18.85
N LYS A 275 -8.88 -6.04 -18.15
CA LYS A 275 -8.73 -7.48 -18.50
C LYS A 275 -9.53 -8.41 -17.58
N ILE A 276 -10.42 -7.86 -16.75
CA ILE A 276 -11.17 -8.64 -15.76
C ILE A 276 -12.05 -9.73 -16.39
N ASP A 277 -12.58 -9.50 -17.57
CA ASP A 277 -13.44 -10.47 -18.26
C ASP A 277 -12.64 -11.50 -19.08
N ALA A 278 -11.38 -11.20 -19.42
CA ALA A 278 -10.56 -11.99 -20.34
C ALA A 278 -9.50 -12.86 -19.62
N TYR A 279 -8.98 -12.45 -18.47
CA TYR A 279 -7.79 -13.06 -17.87
C TYR A 279 -7.89 -14.57 -17.62
N LYS A 280 -9.09 -15.09 -17.31
CA LYS A 280 -9.29 -16.53 -17.08
C LYS A 280 -9.11 -17.35 -18.33
N THR A 281 -9.48 -16.77 -19.47
CA THR A 281 -9.33 -17.38 -20.80
C THR A 281 -7.91 -17.16 -21.33
N ASP A 282 -7.35 -15.96 -21.14
CA ASP A 282 -6.04 -15.58 -21.67
C ASP A 282 -4.89 -16.26 -20.89
N ALA A 283 -5.07 -16.46 -19.59
CA ALA A 283 -4.05 -17.04 -18.70
C ALA A 283 -4.61 -18.19 -17.84
N PRO A 284 -5.08 -19.29 -18.43
CA PRO A 284 -5.70 -20.39 -17.70
C PRO A 284 -4.71 -21.03 -16.72
N GLY A 285 -5.10 -21.07 -15.42
CA GLY A 285 -4.27 -21.62 -14.36
C GLY A 285 -3.05 -20.78 -13.95
N LYS A 286 -2.89 -19.59 -14.52
CA LYS A 286 -1.77 -18.65 -14.22
C LYS A 286 -2.24 -17.41 -13.47
N TRP A 287 -3.18 -17.56 -12.55
CA TRP A 287 -3.69 -16.46 -11.75
C TRP A 287 -4.14 -16.94 -10.36
N SER A 288 -4.08 -16.03 -9.42
CA SER A 288 -4.64 -16.21 -8.07
C SER A 288 -5.35 -14.94 -7.62
N GLN A 289 -6.43 -15.09 -6.86
CA GLN A 289 -7.02 -14.00 -6.12
C GLN A 289 -6.53 -14.08 -4.69
N GLY A 290 -5.85 -13.04 -4.22
CA GLY A 290 -5.37 -12.96 -2.85
C GLY A 290 -6.49 -13.06 -1.83
N LYS A 291 -6.21 -13.62 -0.66
CA LYS A 291 -7.14 -13.64 0.48
C LYS A 291 -7.14 -12.34 1.26
N SER A 292 -6.05 -11.59 1.17
CA SER A 292 -5.93 -10.27 1.81
C SER A 292 -6.83 -9.24 1.14
N ALA A 293 -7.50 -8.44 1.94
CA ALA A 293 -8.28 -7.29 1.50
C ALA A 293 -8.02 -6.12 2.46
N PRO A 294 -6.85 -5.48 2.34
CA PRO A 294 -6.37 -4.49 3.30
C PRO A 294 -7.04 -3.12 3.14
N ASN A 295 -7.93 -2.96 2.19
CA ASN A 295 -8.57 -1.70 1.90
C ASN A 295 -10.07 -1.71 2.21
N LEU A 296 -10.61 -0.53 2.46
CA LEU A 296 -12.03 -0.23 2.53
C LEU A 296 -12.33 0.90 1.53
N SER A 297 -13.19 0.63 0.56
CA SER A 297 -13.77 1.67 -0.30
C SER A 297 -15.08 2.14 0.30
N TYR A 298 -15.29 3.46 0.31
CA TYR A 298 -16.47 4.08 0.91
C TYR A 298 -16.87 5.35 0.14
N LEU A 299 -18.09 5.84 0.39
CA LEU A 299 -18.51 7.17 -0.05
C LEU A 299 -18.31 8.17 1.08
N GLU A 300 -17.64 9.24 0.78
CA GLU A 300 -17.60 10.42 1.64
C GLU A 300 -18.87 11.22 1.45
N LEU A 301 -19.48 11.59 2.56
CA LEU A 301 -20.69 12.41 2.61
C LEU A 301 -20.33 13.71 3.34
N PRO A 302 -20.58 14.90 2.78
CA PRO A 302 -20.26 16.16 3.44
C PRO A 302 -21.24 16.41 4.60
N VAL A 303 -20.97 15.80 5.76
CA VAL A 303 -21.91 15.69 6.91
C VAL A 303 -22.38 17.03 7.47
N ASN A 304 -21.66 18.12 7.21
CA ASN A 304 -22.02 19.47 7.64
C ASN A 304 -22.89 20.22 6.62
N THR A 305 -23.06 19.68 5.41
CA THR A 305 -23.91 20.25 4.36
C THR A 305 -25.40 19.95 4.67
N PRO A 306 -26.33 20.90 4.47
CA PRO A 306 -27.73 20.76 4.89
C PRO A 306 -28.40 19.43 4.50
N GLY A 307 -28.17 18.91 3.31
CA GLY A 307 -28.77 17.63 2.85
C GLY A 307 -28.19 16.38 3.54
N PHE A 308 -27.07 16.47 4.27
CA PHE A 308 -26.37 15.31 4.84
C PHE A 308 -26.23 15.37 6.37
N LYS A 309 -26.71 16.43 7.03
CA LYS A 309 -26.59 16.59 8.50
C LYS A 309 -27.28 15.48 9.28
N ASP A 310 -28.49 15.09 8.87
CA ASP A 310 -29.25 14.05 9.55
C ASP A 310 -28.67 12.65 9.23
N PRO A 311 -28.26 11.87 10.26
CA PRO A 311 -27.82 10.49 10.07
C PRO A 311 -28.84 9.59 9.35
N LYS A 312 -30.14 9.89 9.49
CA LYS A 312 -31.20 9.15 8.80
C LYS A 312 -31.07 9.26 7.28
N VAL A 313 -30.70 10.44 6.75
CA VAL A 313 -30.44 10.62 5.31
C VAL A 313 -29.24 9.78 4.88
N ARG A 314 -28.14 9.84 5.62
CA ARG A 314 -26.93 9.07 5.30
C ARG A 314 -27.17 7.57 5.33
N ARG A 315 -27.93 7.08 6.33
CA ARG A 315 -28.35 5.68 6.42
C ARG A 315 -29.30 5.29 5.28
N ALA A 316 -30.23 6.18 4.90
CA ALA A 316 -31.14 5.94 3.77
C ALA A 316 -30.37 5.81 2.44
N LEU A 317 -29.38 6.68 2.20
CA LEU A 317 -28.51 6.60 1.03
C LEU A 317 -27.75 5.26 0.99
N SER A 318 -27.27 4.77 2.14
CA SER A 318 -26.57 3.49 2.25
C SER A 318 -27.48 2.28 2.01
N LEU A 319 -28.67 2.24 2.63
CA LEU A 319 -29.66 1.16 2.49
C LEU A 319 -30.22 1.05 1.07
N ALA A 320 -30.16 2.12 0.27
CA ALA A 320 -30.63 2.15 -1.11
C ALA A 320 -29.62 1.58 -2.12
N LEU A 321 -28.43 1.13 -1.70
CA LEU A 321 -27.39 0.63 -2.58
C LEU A 321 -27.35 -0.90 -2.61
N ASP A 322 -27.42 -1.48 -3.79
CA ASP A 322 -27.12 -2.89 -4.04
C ASP A 322 -25.60 -3.09 -4.19
N ARG A 323 -24.93 -3.36 -3.08
CA ARG A 323 -23.48 -3.61 -3.08
C ARG A 323 -23.09 -4.84 -3.87
N LYS A 324 -23.95 -5.87 -3.95
CA LYS A 324 -23.70 -7.08 -4.74
C LYS A 324 -23.67 -6.77 -6.25
N ALA A 325 -24.49 -5.82 -6.70
CA ALA A 325 -24.44 -5.34 -8.08
C ALA A 325 -23.22 -4.43 -8.31
N LEU A 326 -22.91 -3.53 -7.36
CA LEU A 326 -21.78 -2.60 -7.48
C LEU A 326 -20.41 -3.31 -7.58
N VAL A 327 -20.19 -4.36 -6.79
CA VAL A 327 -18.91 -5.08 -6.80
C VAL A 327 -18.62 -5.82 -8.12
N LYS A 328 -19.65 -6.07 -8.95
CA LYS A 328 -19.44 -6.62 -10.30
C LYS A 328 -18.69 -5.65 -11.22
N LEU A 329 -18.71 -4.35 -10.91
CA LEU A 329 -17.98 -3.31 -11.64
C LEU A 329 -16.53 -3.14 -11.18
N LYS A 330 -16.12 -3.83 -10.14
CA LYS A 330 -14.77 -3.71 -9.53
C LYS A 330 -14.13 -5.08 -9.36
N PRO A 331 -13.05 -5.37 -10.09
CA PRO A 331 -12.34 -6.65 -10.01
C PRO A 331 -11.92 -7.00 -8.59
N GLY A 332 -12.18 -8.24 -8.17
CA GLY A 332 -11.79 -8.73 -6.85
C GLY A 332 -12.56 -8.14 -5.67
N ALA A 333 -13.54 -7.24 -5.92
CA ALA A 333 -14.31 -6.62 -4.86
C ALA A 333 -15.37 -7.56 -4.27
N PHE A 334 -15.66 -7.36 -2.97
CA PHE A 334 -16.78 -7.96 -2.27
C PHE A 334 -17.41 -6.93 -1.31
N PRO A 335 -18.73 -7.03 -1.02
CA PRO A 335 -19.43 -6.05 -0.22
C PRO A 335 -18.79 -5.81 1.14
N ALA A 336 -18.61 -4.56 1.55
CA ALA A 336 -18.25 -4.20 2.90
C ALA A 336 -19.46 -4.26 3.83
N THR A 337 -19.26 -4.84 5.01
CA THR A 337 -20.27 -4.94 6.08
C THR A 337 -19.83 -4.23 7.36
N SER A 338 -18.71 -3.50 7.32
CA SER A 338 -18.04 -2.86 8.46
C SER A 338 -17.26 -1.61 8.01
N PHE A 339 -16.66 -0.91 8.99
CA PHE A 339 -15.88 0.31 8.78
C PHE A 339 -14.37 0.07 8.79
N THR A 340 -13.94 -1.18 8.90
CA THR A 340 -12.54 -1.58 8.95
C THR A 340 -12.26 -2.72 7.97
N ALA A 341 -11.01 -2.92 7.57
CA ALA A 341 -10.66 -3.99 6.65
C ALA A 341 -10.74 -5.38 7.29
N SER A 342 -11.17 -6.36 6.51
CA SER A 342 -11.36 -7.76 6.97
C SER A 342 -10.07 -8.49 7.33
N THR A 343 -8.91 -7.91 7.02
CA THR A 343 -7.57 -8.47 7.31
C THR A 343 -7.05 -8.13 8.70
N LEU A 344 -7.70 -7.19 9.39
CA LEU A 344 -7.23 -6.72 10.70
C LEU A 344 -7.61 -7.67 11.81
N ASP A 345 -6.70 -7.83 12.76
CA ASP A 345 -7.05 -8.45 14.05
C ASP A 345 -8.08 -7.58 14.78
N GLY A 346 -9.16 -8.20 15.24
CA GLY A 346 -10.29 -7.50 15.85
C GLY A 346 -11.34 -6.96 14.88
N HIS A 347 -11.20 -7.14 13.57
CA HIS A 347 -12.28 -6.86 12.62
C HIS A 347 -13.55 -7.64 12.96
N ARG A 348 -14.70 -6.98 12.83
CA ARG A 348 -16.03 -7.58 13.04
C ARG A 348 -16.87 -7.42 11.78
N GLU A 349 -17.46 -8.53 11.34
CA GLU A 349 -18.46 -8.49 10.26
C GLU A 349 -19.78 -7.88 10.75
N ASN A 350 -20.54 -7.28 9.82
CA ASN A 350 -21.91 -6.78 10.02
C ASN A 350 -22.06 -5.67 11.07
N THR A 351 -21.00 -4.90 11.37
CA THR A 351 -21.11 -3.70 12.23
C THR A 351 -21.87 -2.57 11.55
N CYS A 352 -21.90 -2.54 10.20
CA CYS A 352 -22.68 -1.60 9.42
C CYS A 352 -24.10 -2.15 9.15
N THR A 353 -25.04 -1.89 10.05
CA THR A 353 -26.45 -2.33 9.90
C THR A 353 -27.16 -1.73 8.70
N ALA A 354 -26.67 -0.60 8.16
CA ALA A 354 -27.22 0.04 6.95
C ALA A 354 -26.48 -0.35 5.66
N CYS A 355 -25.61 -1.37 5.69
CA CYS A 355 -24.85 -1.83 4.51
C CYS A 355 -25.56 -2.94 3.71
N THR A 356 -26.74 -3.35 4.13
CA THR A 356 -27.59 -4.31 3.40
C THR A 356 -28.68 -3.54 2.62
N LEU A 357 -28.99 -4.00 1.41
CA LEU A 357 -30.05 -3.37 0.60
C LEU A 357 -31.41 -3.53 1.30
N ASP A 358 -32.03 -2.39 1.62
CA ASP A 358 -33.38 -2.29 2.15
C ASP A 358 -34.04 -1.00 1.63
N VAL A 359 -34.66 -1.09 0.47
CA VAL A 359 -35.32 0.06 -0.19
C VAL A 359 -36.51 0.59 0.62
N ALA A 360 -37.25 -0.28 1.29
CA ALA A 360 -38.39 0.13 2.12
C ALA A 360 -37.94 0.91 3.35
N GLY A 361 -36.95 0.40 4.07
CA GLY A 361 -36.27 1.09 5.19
C GLY A 361 -35.63 2.40 4.77
N ALA A 362 -34.95 2.42 3.62
CA ALA A 362 -34.35 3.63 3.06
C ALA A 362 -35.39 4.74 2.81
N LYS A 363 -36.51 4.40 2.14
CA LYS A 363 -37.61 5.34 1.91
C LYS A 363 -38.25 5.83 3.21
N LYS A 364 -38.40 4.95 4.20
CA LYS A 364 -38.91 5.31 5.53
C LYS A 364 -38.02 6.34 6.21
N LEU A 365 -36.71 6.05 6.34
CA LEU A 365 -35.76 6.96 6.96
C LEU A 365 -35.68 8.31 6.25
N LEU A 366 -35.72 8.30 4.90
CA LEU A 366 -35.65 9.54 4.13
C LEU A 366 -36.91 10.41 4.37
N ARG A 367 -38.11 9.81 4.46
CA ARG A 367 -39.33 10.55 4.83
C ARG A 367 -39.29 11.11 6.25
N GLU A 368 -38.78 10.31 7.22
CA GLU A 368 -38.63 10.76 8.60
C GLU A 368 -37.61 11.91 8.75
N ALA A 369 -36.64 12.01 7.84
CA ALA A 369 -35.70 13.13 7.76
C ALA A 369 -36.23 14.34 6.99
N GLY A 370 -37.47 14.33 6.51
CA GLY A 370 -38.07 15.42 5.71
C GLY A 370 -37.70 15.37 4.21
N GLY A 371 -37.15 14.26 3.73
CA GLY A 371 -36.73 14.08 2.34
C GLY A 371 -35.32 14.59 2.05
N PHE A 372 -34.97 14.61 0.76
CA PHE A 372 -33.72 15.20 0.27
C PHE A 372 -34.08 16.33 -0.70
N SER A 373 -33.68 17.55 -0.37
CA SER A 373 -33.98 18.72 -1.19
C SER A 373 -32.91 18.98 -2.25
N GLY A 374 -33.37 19.38 -3.46
CA GLY A 374 -32.46 19.75 -4.53
C GLY A 374 -31.90 18.57 -5.32
N ARG A 375 -30.68 18.72 -5.82
CA ARG A 375 -29.93 17.69 -6.55
C ARG A 375 -28.78 17.17 -5.70
N LEU A 376 -28.66 15.85 -5.61
CA LEU A 376 -27.49 15.22 -5.00
C LEU A 376 -26.34 15.31 -5.99
N LYS A 377 -25.27 16.03 -5.63
CA LYS A 377 -24.03 16.08 -6.43
C LYS A 377 -23.23 14.81 -6.18
N MET A 378 -22.80 14.16 -7.26
CA MET A 378 -21.91 13.01 -7.26
C MET A 378 -20.64 13.37 -8.02
N TYR A 379 -19.54 13.53 -7.28
CA TYR A 379 -18.22 13.82 -7.82
C TYR A 379 -17.53 12.52 -8.25
N TYR A 380 -16.78 12.58 -9.37
CA TYR A 380 -15.97 11.46 -9.87
C TYR A 380 -14.69 11.98 -10.53
N ALA A 381 -13.64 11.16 -10.53
CA ALA A 381 -12.38 11.47 -11.20
C ALA A 381 -12.54 11.32 -12.72
N SER A 382 -12.48 12.44 -13.46
CA SER A 382 -12.67 12.47 -14.92
C SER A 382 -11.49 11.91 -15.71
N ASP A 383 -10.35 11.79 -15.08
CA ASP A 383 -9.12 11.17 -15.59
C ASP A 383 -9.09 9.64 -15.38
N ASN A 384 -10.13 9.07 -14.74
CA ASN A 384 -10.34 7.63 -14.59
C ASN A 384 -11.71 7.23 -15.16
N PRO A 385 -11.77 6.65 -16.37
CA PRO A 385 -13.05 6.27 -16.99
C PRO A 385 -13.91 5.33 -16.15
N GLY A 386 -13.31 4.46 -15.36
CA GLY A 386 -14.01 3.53 -14.46
C GLY A 386 -14.75 4.22 -13.32
N ASP A 387 -14.33 5.43 -12.94
CA ASP A 387 -14.97 6.18 -11.85
C ASP A 387 -16.26 6.85 -12.30
N GLN A 388 -16.34 7.30 -13.55
CA GLN A 388 -17.59 7.80 -14.12
C GLN A 388 -18.66 6.71 -14.15
N VAL A 389 -18.33 5.54 -14.70
CA VAL A 389 -19.26 4.39 -14.79
C VAL A 389 -19.74 3.99 -13.40
N PHE A 390 -18.86 3.99 -12.42
CA PHE A 390 -19.20 3.65 -11.04
C PHE A 390 -20.09 4.71 -10.39
N ALA A 391 -19.82 5.99 -10.59
CA ALA A 391 -20.65 7.10 -10.12
C ALA A 391 -22.06 7.07 -10.73
N GLU A 392 -22.16 6.76 -12.02
CA GLU A 392 -23.44 6.61 -12.71
C GLU A 392 -24.24 5.42 -12.17
N ALA A 393 -23.62 4.29 -11.87
CA ALA A 393 -24.27 3.14 -11.26
C ALA A 393 -24.85 3.49 -9.87
N LEU A 394 -24.07 4.16 -9.01
CA LEU A 394 -24.53 4.66 -7.70
C LEU A 394 -25.71 5.62 -7.84
N GLY A 395 -25.60 6.61 -8.69
CA GLY A 395 -26.65 7.61 -8.90
C GLY A 395 -27.93 7.01 -9.52
N ASN A 396 -27.82 6.00 -10.37
CA ASN A 396 -28.97 5.27 -10.92
C ASN A 396 -29.72 4.50 -9.82
N MET A 397 -29.00 3.84 -8.90
CA MET A 397 -29.64 3.17 -7.76
C MET A 397 -30.41 4.16 -6.87
N TRP A 398 -29.83 5.31 -6.55
CA TRP A 398 -30.53 6.35 -5.77
C TRP A 398 -31.71 6.95 -6.51
N ARG A 399 -31.60 7.13 -7.83
CA ARG A 399 -32.73 7.61 -8.65
C ARG A 399 -33.90 6.60 -8.66
N GLN A 400 -33.59 5.33 -8.86
CA GLN A 400 -34.58 4.26 -8.91
C GLN A 400 -35.20 3.97 -7.54
N ASN A 401 -34.37 3.87 -6.50
CA ASN A 401 -34.78 3.42 -5.18
C ASN A 401 -35.37 4.54 -4.31
N LEU A 402 -34.88 5.78 -4.47
CA LEU A 402 -35.27 6.93 -3.62
C LEU A 402 -35.90 8.09 -4.39
N GLY A 403 -35.92 8.07 -5.73
CA GLY A 403 -36.46 9.16 -6.56
C GLY A 403 -35.55 10.41 -6.56
N LEU A 404 -34.26 10.30 -6.19
CA LEU A 404 -33.37 11.45 -6.08
C LEU A 404 -32.96 11.99 -7.46
N LYS A 405 -32.84 13.31 -7.56
CA LYS A 405 -32.25 13.97 -8.72
C LYS A 405 -30.70 14.01 -8.54
N ILE A 406 -29.97 13.40 -9.47
CA ILE A 406 -28.50 13.32 -9.39
C ILE A 406 -27.85 14.30 -10.35
N GLN A 407 -26.82 14.97 -9.90
CA GLN A 407 -25.93 15.82 -10.70
C GLN A 407 -24.52 15.23 -10.66
N TYR A 408 -24.05 14.72 -11.79
CA TYR A 408 -22.67 14.24 -11.91
C TYR A 408 -21.70 15.38 -12.17
N VAL A 409 -20.56 15.39 -11.47
CA VAL A 409 -19.54 16.43 -11.56
C VAL A 409 -18.17 15.77 -11.73
N GLY A 410 -17.69 15.73 -12.96
CA GLY A 410 -16.34 15.23 -13.28
C GLY A 410 -15.28 16.31 -13.02
N LYS A 411 -14.20 15.92 -12.34
CA LYS A 411 -13.01 16.72 -12.13
C LYS A 411 -11.76 15.83 -12.11
N PRO A 412 -10.56 16.34 -12.46
CA PRO A 412 -9.32 15.59 -12.24
C PRO A 412 -9.21 15.07 -10.81
N GLY A 413 -8.67 13.87 -10.61
CA GLY A 413 -8.54 13.25 -9.30
C GLY A 413 -7.74 14.08 -8.30
N SER A 414 -6.68 14.77 -8.77
CA SER A 414 -5.89 15.72 -7.96
C SER A 414 -6.73 16.90 -7.45
N ASP A 415 -7.63 17.44 -8.29
CA ASP A 415 -8.50 18.55 -7.90
C ASP A 415 -9.52 18.11 -6.86
N LEU A 416 -10.11 16.91 -7.03
CA LEU A 416 -11.02 16.34 -6.04
C LEU A 416 -10.33 16.13 -4.69
N SER A 417 -9.11 15.65 -4.69
CA SER A 417 -8.31 15.48 -3.47
C SER A 417 -8.01 16.81 -2.80
N ALA A 418 -7.65 17.83 -3.58
CA ALA A 418 -7.41 19.19 -3.07
C ALA A 418 -8.70 19.86 -2.55
N MET A 419 -9.86 19.63 -3.19
CA MET A 419 -11.15 20.11 -2.69
C MET A 419 -11.54 19.42 -1.37
N ALA A 420 -11.34 18.11 -1.29
CA ALA A 420 -11.64 17.33 -0.10
C ALA A 420 -10.80 17.76 1.10
N SER A 421 -9.48 17.88 0.94
CA SER A 421 -8.58 18.32 2.02
C SER A 421 -8.90 19.72 2.55
N LYS A 422 -9.56 20.57 1.74
CA LYS A 422 -10.05 21.90 2.13
C LYS A 422 -11.47 21.89 2.69
N GLY A 423 -12.14 20.72 2.77
CA GLY A 423 -13.56 20.62 3.14
C GLY A 423 -14.50 21.33 2.17
N ALA A 424 -14.10 21.48 0.90
CA ALA A 424 -14.82 22.26 -0.11
C ALA A 424 -15.81 21.41 -0.96
N LEU A 425 -15.94 20.11 -0.65
CA LEU A 425 -16.92 19.25 -1.33
C LEU A 425 -18.29 19.44 -0.72
N ASP A 426 -19.29 19.74 -1.56
CA ASP A 426 -20.69 19.88 -1.19
C ASP A 426 -21.57 18.73 -1.71
N GLY A 427 -20.96 17.64 -2.11
CA GLY A 427 -21.58 16.43 -2.65
C GLY A 427 -20.80 15.17 -2.28
N VAL A 428 -21.33 14.03 -2.73
CA VAL A 428 -20.76 12.70 -2.46
C VAL A 428 -19.60 12.42 -3.40
N ARG A 429 -18.56 11.76 -2.92
CA ARG A 429 -17.49 11.18 -3.74
C ARG A 429 -17.12 9.78 -3.28
N SER A 430 -16.58 8.97 -4.18
CA SER A 430 -15.88 7.74 -3.82
C SER A 430 -14.52 8.05 -3.21
N SER A 431 -14.17 7.34 -2.16
CA SER A 431 -12.89 7.40 -1.47
C SER A 431 -12.49 6.00 -0.98
N GLY A 432 -11.33 5.88 -0.38
CA GLY A 432 -10.86 4.62 0.16
C GLY A 432 -9.73 4.81 1.16
N TRP A 433 -9.52 3.78 1.95
CA TRP A 433 -8.39 3.68 2.88
C TRP A 433 -7.76 2.30 2.80
N GLY A 434 -6.45 2.25 2.74
CA GLY A 434 -5.65 1.04 2.97
C GLY A 434 -4.78 1.29 4.19
N HIS A 435 -4.63 0.32 5.07
CA HIS A 435 -3.87 0.53 6.29
C HIS A 435 -2.38 0.73 6.04
N ASP A 436 -1.79 1.66 6.77
CA ASP A 436 -0.34 1.85 6.84
C ASP A 436 0.29 0.84 7.80
N TYR A 437 -0.45 0.46 8.83
CA TYR A 437 -0.08 -0.58 9.79
C TYR A 437 -1.32 -1.37 10.26
N PRO A 438 -1.16 -2.65 10.65
CA PRO A 438 -2.27 -3.55 10.94
C PRO A 438 -2.93 -3.25 12.29
N SER A 439 -3.76 -2.22 12.35
CA SER A 439 -4.52 -1.82 13.54
C SER A 439 -5.89 -1.27 13.15
N LEU A 440 -6.92 -1.56 13.98
CA LEU A 440 -8.22 -0.88 13.86
C LEU A 440 -8.09 0.63 14.00
N GLU A 441 -7.16 1.10 14.84
CA GLU A 441 -6.88 2.51 15.05
C GLU A 441 -6.52 3.23 13.75
N ASP A 442 -5.78 2.57 12.86
CA ASP A 442 -5.36 3.11 11.57
C ASP A 442 -6.51 3.33 10.57
N TYR A 443 -7.68 2.76 10.83
CA TYR A 443 -8.92 3.10 10.11
C TYR A 443 -9.75 4.15 10.87
N LEU A 444 -9.77 4.05 12.20
CA LEU A 444 -10.68 4.85 13.00
C LEU A 444 -10.18 6.28 13.18
N THR A 445 -8.89 6.47 13.48
CA THR A 445 -8.34 7.81 13.72
C THR A 445 -8.23 8.66 12.46
N PRO A 446 -7.55 8.22 11.37
CA PRO A 446 -7.37 9.05 10.19
C PRO A 446 -8.68 9.50 9.54
N ILE A 447 -9.69 8.63 9.51
CA ILE A 447 -10.94 8.87 8.78
C ILE A 447 -12.01 9.54 9.65
N PHE A 448 -12.08 9.20 10.96
CA PHE A 448 -13.24 9.54 11.80
C PHE A 448 -12.92 10.43 13.00
N ALA A 449 -11.66 10.58 13.41
CA ALA A 449 -11.33 11.58 14.44
C ALA A 449 -11.50 13.00 13.88
N SER A 450 -11.96 13.94 14.70
CA SER A 450 -12.14 15.34 14.26
C SER A 450 -10.81 16.02 13.87
N TYR A 451 -9.70 15.47 14.31
CA TYR A 451 -8.32 15.86 14.00
C TYR A 451 -7.63 14.89 13.02
N GLY A 452 -8.36 13.93 12.45
CA GLY A 452 -7.82 12.95 11.49
C GLY A 452 -7.47 13.59 10.15
N ASP A 453 -6.29 13.29 9.63
CA ASP A 453 -5.74 13.89 8.41
C ASP A 453 -6.56 13.56 7.15
N PHE A 454 -7.36 12.49 7.19
CA PHE A 454 -8.23 12.04 6.10
C PHE A 454 -9.72 12.23 6.40
N ASN A 455 -10.07 12.93 7.47
CA ASN A 455 -11.43 13.33 7.77
C ASN A 455 -11.86 14.53 6.90
N SER A 456 -11.97 14.30 5.60
CA SER A 456 -12.30 15.35 4.63
C SER A 456 -13.80 15.68 4.56
N ASN A 457 -14.66 14.86 5.16
CA ASN A 457 -16.11 15.05 5.16
C ASN A 457 -16.64 15.95 6.29
N GLY A 458 -15.74 16.36 7.20
CA GLY A 458 -16.04 17.26 8.31
C GLY A 458 -16.78 16.61 9.48
N TYR A 459 -16.74 15.28 9.62
CA TYR A 459 -17.30 14.57 10.76
C TYR A 459 -16.62 14.99 12.06
N ARG A 460 -17.42 15.29 13.08
CA ARG A 460 -16.95 15.66 14.43
C ARG A 460 -17.85 15.01 15.46
N ASN A 461 -17.26 14.17 16.30
CA ASN A 461 -17.94 13.58 17.44
C ASN A 461 -16.96 13.55 18.63
N PRO A 462 -17.14 14.43 19.66
CA PRO A 462 -16.25 14.49 20.81
C PRO A 462 -16.16 13.17 21.59
N GLU A 463 -17.21 12.34 21.56
CA GLU A 463 -17.20 11.03 22.20
C GLU A 463 -16.26 10.07 21.46
N VAL A 464 -16.27 10.08 20.11
CA VAL A 464 -15.34 9.32 19.28
C VAL A 464 -13.91 9.75 19.56
N ASP A 465 -13.63 11.07 19.53
CA ASP A 465 -12.29 11.61 19.80
C ASP A 465 -11.78 11.19 21.18
N SER A 466 -12.60 11.40 22.22
CA SER A 466 -12.23 11.04 23.59
C SER A 466 -11.97 9.54 23.77
N ARG A 467 -12.82 8.69 23.16
CA ARG A 467 -12.65 7.23 23.25
C ARG A 467 -11.43 6.74 22.47
N LEU A 468 -11.08 7.35 21.32
CA LEU A 468 -9.84 7.06 20.60
C LEU A 468 -8.62 7.39 21.46
N GLU A 469 -8.59 8.55 22.09
CA GLU A 469 -7.51 8.91 23.02
C GLU A 469 -7.40 7.95 24.21
N GLN A 470 -8.53 7.49 24.76
CA GLN A 470 -8.55 6.52 25.85
C GLN A 470 -8.08 5.14 25.39
N ALA A 471 -8.55 4.66 24.23
CA ALA A 471 -8.13 3.38 23.67
C ALA A 471 -6.63 3.34 23.41
N ASN A 472 -6.06 4.45 22.91
CA ASN A 472 -4.63 4.61 22.68
C ASN A 472 -3.76 4.48 23.95
N LYS A 473 -4.33 4.69 25.15
CA LYS A 473 -3.65 4.55 26.45
C LYS A 473 -3.66 3.12 27.00
N ILE A 474 -4.43 2.21 26.40
CA ILE A 474 -4.59 0.82 26.89
C ILE A 474 -3.40 -0.01 26.42
N ALA A 475 -2.50 -0.37 27.33
CA ALA A 475 -1.31 -1.17 27.00
C ALA A 475 -1.63 -2.64 26.63
N ASP A 476 -2.73 -3.20 27.14
CA ASP A 476 -3.17 -4.56 26.80
C ASP A 476 -3.82 -4.58 25.40
N PRO A 477 -3.25 -5.31 24.42
CA PRO A 477 -3.74 -5.29 23.05
C PRO A 477 -5.19 -5.77 22.88
N ALA A 478 -5.60 -6.79 23.67
CA ALA A 478 -6.95 -7.33 23.58
C ALA A 478 -7.99 -6.35 24.16
N LYS A 479 -7.64 -5.62 25.23
CA LYS A 479 -8.49 -4.55 25.78
C LYS A 479 -8.56 -3.36 24.84
N ALA A 480 -7.43 -2.96 24.24
CA ALA A 480 -7.39 -1.90 23.23
C ALA A 480 -8.27 -2.23 22.02
N THR A 481 -8.16 -3.45 21.49
CA THR A 481 -9.00 -3.93 20.39
C THR A 481 -10.49 -3.82 20.71
N ARG A 482 -10.93 -4.24 21.90
CA ARG A 482 -12.33 -4.09 22.34
C ARG A 482 -12.77 -2.64 22.44
N ALA A 483 -11.88 -1.76 22.91
CA ALA A 483 -12.16 -0.32 22.96
C ALA A 483 -12.36 0.27 21.56
N TYR A 484 -11.51 -0.06 20.60
CA TYR A 484 -11.66 0.35 19.19
C TYR A 484 -12.94 -0.20 18.56
N GLN A 485 -13.30 -1.46 18.85
CA GLN A 485 -14.57 -2.04 18.41
C GLN A 485 -15.79 -1.24 18.91
N GLY A 486 -15.78 -0.80 20.18
CA GLY A 486 -16.83 0.07 20.72
C GLY A 486 -16.88 1.45 20.06
N ILE A 487 -15.76 1.96 19.56
CA ILE A 487 -15.71 3.20 18.78
C ILE A 487 -16.31 2.98 17.38
N GLU A 488 -16.01 1.85 16.75
CA GLU A 488 -16.63 1.49 15.46
C GLU A 488 -18.17 1.44 15.56
N ASP A 489 -18.71 0.97 16.69
CA ASP A 489 -20.18 0.96 16.94
C ASP A 489 -20.77 2.38 16.97
N LEU A 490 -20.08 3.37 17.54
CA LEU A 490 -20.48 4.77 17.51
C LEU A 490 -20.47 5.33 16.07
N ILE A 491 -19.40 5.06 15.33
CA ILE A 491 -19.25 5.47 13.93
C ILE A 491 -20.35 4.85 13.06
N ALA A 492 -20.66 3.56 13.27
CA ALA A 492 -21.72 2.86 12.55
C ALA A 492 -23.11 3.49 12.81
N ARG A 493 -23.37 3.96 14.03
CA ARG A 493 -24.58 4.67 14.38
C ARG A 493 -24.68 6.01 13.66
N ASP A 494 -23.61 6.78 13.62
CA ASP A 494 -23.54 8.11 13.05
C ASP A 494 -23.45 8.11 11.52
N MET A 495 -22.94 7.03 10.93
CA MET A 495 -22.79 6.82 9.48
C MET A 495 -22.14 8.00 8.74
N PRO A 496 -20.95 8.45 9.13
CA PRO A 496 -20.30 9.60 8.48
C PRO A 496 -19.80 9.31 7.07
N VAL A 497 -19.56 8.04 6.76
CA VAL A 497 -19.25 7.52 5.42
C VAL A 497 -20.15 6.33 5.11
N VAL A 498 -20.29 5.97 3.84
CA VAL A 498 -21.02 4.77 3.41
C VAL A 498 -20.02 3.71 2.95
N PRO A 499 -19.74 2.66 3.74
CA PRO A 499 -18.91 1.54 3.30
C PRO A 499 -19.48 0.90 2.04
N LEU A 500 -18.65 0.62 1.05
CA LEU A 500 -19.06 0.04 -0.22
C LEU A 500 -18.53 -1.39 -0.40
N PHE A 501 -17.23 -1.54 -0.45
CA PHE A 501 -16.60 -2.84 -0.71
C PHE A 501 -15.15 -2.88 -0.20
N HIS A 502 -14.66 -4.09 -0.02
CA HIS A 502 -13.26 -4.43 0.08
C HIS A 502 -12.79 -5.03 -1.24
N THR A 503 -11.50 -4.92 -1.56
CA THR A 503 -10.94 -5.49 -2.79
C THR A 503 -9.80 -6.44 -2.46
N ARG A 504 -9.85 -7.63 -3.06
CA ARG A 504 -8.74 -8.58 -3.12
C ARG A 504 -8.02 -8.38 -4.44
N THR A 505 -6.71 -8.27 -4.38
CA THR A 505 -5.91 -8.14 -5.59
C THR A 505 -5.88 -9.46 -6.36
N ILE A 506 -6.06 -9.41 -7.68
CA ILE A 506 -5.86 -10.55 -8.56
C ILE A 506 -4.47 -10.43 -9.14
N TYR A 507 -3.71 -11.52 -9.02
CA TYR A 507 -2.33 -11.63 -9.48
C TYR A 507 -2.25 -12.66 -10.60
N LEU A 508 -1.44 -12.35 -11.60
CA LEU A 508 -0.99 -13.28 -12.62
C LEU A 508 0.36 -13.83 -12.19
N HIS A 509 0.55 -15.13 -12.32
CA HIS A 509 1.81 -15.78 -11.96
C HIS A 509 2.10 -16.98 -12.85
N ALA A 510 3.37 -17.27 -13.10
CA ALA A 510 3.78 -18.47 -13.80
C ALA A 510 3.34 -19.71 -13.00
N THR A 511 3.12 -20.83 -13.67
CA THR A 511 2.58 -22.06 -13.05
C THR A 511 3.49 -22.65 -11.98
N ASP A 512 4.77 -22.39 -12.07
CA ASP A 512 5.83 -22.82 -11.14
C ASP A 512 6.24 -21.77 -10.10
N VAL A 513 5.54 -20.62 -10.06
CA VAL A 513 5.67 -19.58 -9.05
C VAL A 513 4.40 -19.53 -8.22
N HIS A 514 4.49 -19.84 -6.93
CA HIS A 514 3.37 -19.89 -6.00
C HIS A 514 3.44 -18.72 -5.03
N PRO A 515 2.65 -17.66 -5.26
CA PRO A 515 2.60 -16.52 -4.36
C PRO A 515 2.15 -16.93 -2.95
N LEU A 516 2.73 -16.32 -1.92
CA LEU A 516 2.26 -16.50 -0.56
C LEU A 516 0.84 -15.92 -0.44
N ASP A 517 -0.17 -16.79 -0.39
CA ASP A 517 -1.56 -16.39 -0.23
C ASP A 517 -1.96 -16.41 1.24
N SER A 518 -2.21 -15.25 1.80
CA SER A 518 -2.57 -15.07 3.19
C SER A 518 -3.69 -14.05 3.35
N ARG A 519 -4.60 -14.28 4.30
CA ARG A 519 -5.62 -13.31 4.71
C ARG A 519 -4.99 -12.03 5.30
N TYR A 520 -3.81 -12.15 5.90
CA TYR A 520 -3.19 -11.11 6.72
C TYR A 520 -2.04 -10.37 6.05
N ALA A 521 -1.63 -10.80 4.88
CA ALA A 521 -0.53 -10.17 4.16
C ALA A 521 -0.83 -10.12 2.67
N ASP A 522 -0.46 -9.02 2.04
CA ASP A 522 -0.51 -8.91 0.59
C ASP A 522 0.48 -9.87 -0.07
N ILE A 523 0.12 -10.30 -1.26
CA ILE A 523 0.98 -11.15 -2.07
C ILE A 523 2.26 -10.38 -2.41
N ASN A 524 3.39 -10.96 -2.02
CA ASN A 524 4.71 -10.39 -2.26
C ASN A 524 5.60 -11.42 -2.96
N PRO A 525 6.15 -11.13 -4.15
CA PRO A 525 7.00 -12.07 -4.90
C PRO A 525 8.26 -12.48 -4.15
N VAL A 526 8.76 -11.67 -3.20
CA VAL A 526 9.89 -12.01 -2.31
C VAL A 526 9.68 -13.30 -1.52
N ARG A 527 8.41 -13.65 -1.24
CA ARG A 527 8.04 -14.82 -0.43
C ARG A 527 7.34 -15.92 -1.22
N SER A 528 7.36 -15.84 -2.53
CA SER A 528 6.82 -16.92 -3.36
C SER A 528 7.64 -18.18 -3.21
N THR A 529 6.98 -19.34 -3.22
CA THR A 529 7.64 -20.63 -3.43
C THR A 529 7.76 -20.91 -4.93
N ILE A 530 8.76 -21.70 -5.32
CA ILE A 530 9.11 -21.91 -6.72
C ILE A 530 9.45 -23.39 -6.92
N ASP A 531 8.82 -24.01 -7.90
CA ASP A 531 9.00 -25.43 -8.25
C ASP A 531 10.08 -25.69 -9.32
N ARG A 532 10.82 -24.67 -9.76
CA ARG A 532 11.92 -24.77 -10.76
C ARG A 532 13.19 -25.34 -10.16
#